data_3d69fd561ede73dc8060d441d5f20a4c
#
_entry.id   3d69fd561ede73dc8060d441d5f20a4c
#
_cell.length_a   1.000
_cell.length_b   1.000
_cell.length_c   1.000
_cell.angle_alpha   90.00
_cell.angle_beta   90.00
_cell.angle_gamma   90.00
#
_symmetry.space_group_name_H-M   'P 1'
#
loop_
_entity.id
_entity.type
_entity.pdbx_description
1 polymer ?
#
loop_
_entity_poly.entity_id
_entity_poly.type
_entity_poly.pdbx_seq_one_letter_code
_entity_poly.pdbx_strand_id
1 'polypeptide(L)'
;MDKRLFFLLNMAQRKLFNHVDKACEQTFDTSVTQLAALLYIVKHAGCLQKDVAKALSLNKSAVTGLIVRMEKNTLLERAVSEEDARAIKLYPTPNGVQKTLDLMPFIDQLNGVFTDEFSDEEMETVFKFLNFIIKRF
;
A
#
# COMPACT_ATOMS: atom_id res chain seq x y z
N MET A 1 -21.47 -13.81 -18.23
CA MET A 1 -20.31 -13.44 -17.41
C MET A 1 -19.07 -13.32 -18.28
N ASP A 2 -18.37 -12.21 -18.22
CA ASP A 2 -17.10 -12.01 -18.90
C ASP A 2 -16.04 -12.96 -18.31
N LYS A 3 -15.27 -13.63 -19.17
CA LYS A 3 -14.23 -14.58 -18.74
C LYS A 3 -12.82 -14.16 -19.16
N ARG A 4 -12.67 -12.92 -19.64
CA ARG A 4 -11.36 -12.37 -20.03
C ARG A 4 -10.61 -11.93 -18.78
N LEU A 5 -9.92 -12.86 -18.15
CA LEU A 5 -9.33 -12.73 -16.83
C LEU A 5 -8.45 -11.50 -16.67
N PHE A 6 -7.52 -11.27 -17.60
CA PHE A 6 -6.62 -10.11 -17.51
C PHE A 6 -7.38 -8.77 -17.50
N PHE A 7 -8.38 -8.63 -18.36
CA PHE A 7 -9.19 -7.41 -18.42
C PHE A 7 -10.05 -7.25 -17.17
N LEU A 8 -10.60 -8.34 -16.65
CA LEU A 8 -11.37 -8.32 -15.40
C LEU A 8 -10.51 -7.87 -14.22
N LEU A 9 -9.30 -8.41 -14.10
CA LEU A 9 -8.36 -7.99 -13.06
C LEU A 9 -8.03 -6.51 -13.15
N ASN A 10 -7.76 -6.01 -14.37
CA ASN A 10 -7.44 -4.62 -14.59
C ASN A 10 -8.62 -3.70 -14.25
N MET A 11 -9.82 -4.05 -14.69
CA MET A 11 -11.02 -3.26 -14.39
C MET A 11 -11.38 -3.29 -12.91
N ALA A 12 -11.32 -4.46 -12.29
CA ALA A 12 -11.62 -4.64 -10.87
C ALA A 12 -10.62 -3.84 -10.01
N GLN A 13 -9.32 -3.94 -10.31
CA GLN A 13 -8.28 -3.20 -9.61
C GLN A 13 -8.51 -1.69 -9.71
N ARG A 14 -8.82 -1.16 -10.89
CA ARG A 14 -9.05 0.27 -11.08
C ARG A 14 -10.26 0.77 -10.30
N LYS A 15 -11.38 0.05 -10.36
CA LYS A 15 -12.58 0.41 -9.61
C LYS A 15 -12.36 0.38 -8.12
N LEU A 16 -11.76 -0.69 -7.64
CA LEU A 16 -11.46 -0.86 -6.22
C LEU A 16 -10.47 0.20 -5.74
N PHE A 17 -9.38 0.43 -6.47
CA PHE A 17 -8.39 1.44 -6.15
C PHE A 17 -9.03 2.83 -6.05
N ASN A 18 -9.82 3.23 -7.03
CA ASN A 18 -10.46 4.56 -7.03
C ASN A 18 -11.41 4.73 -5.85
N HIS A 19 -12.17 3.69 -5.52
CA HIS A 19 -13.08 3.70 -4.37
C HIS A 19 -12.30 3.85 -3.06
N VAL A 20 -11.26 3.05 -2.87
CA VAL A 20 -10.44 3.06 -1.65
C VAL A 20 -9.66 4.37 -1.53
N ASP A 21 -9.09 4.87 -2.63
CA ASP A 21 -8.33 6.12 -2.63
C ASP A 21 -9.21 7.30 -2.21
N LYS A 22 -10.40 7.40 -2.78
CA LYS A 22 -11.36 8.44 -2.43
C LYS A 22 -11.76 8.38 -0.95
N ALA A 23 -12.02 7.17 -0.45
CA ALA A 23 -12.36 6.96 0.96
C ALA A 23 -11.19 7.32 1.88
N CYS A 24 -9.97 6.97 1.50
CA CYS A 24 -8.76 7.30 2.26
C CYS A 24 -8.53 8.80 2.33
N GLU A 25 -8.69 9.52 1.23
CA GLU A 25 -8.55 10.98 1.21
C GLU A 25 -9.61 11.66 2.07
N GLN A 26 -10.85 11.20 2.01
CA GLN A 26 -11.95 11.75 2.80
C GLN A 26 -11.80 11.47 4.31
N THR A 27 -11.32 10.30 4.68
CA THR A 27 -11.25 9.86 6.09
C THR A 27 -9.90 10.21 6.73
N PHE A 28 -8.79 10.06 5.99
CA PHE A 28 -7.44 10.18 6.54
C PHE A 28 -6.65 11.35 5.98
N ASP A 29 -7.23 12.09 5.03
CA ASP A 29 -6.54 13.18 4.30
C ASP A 29 -5.21 12.72 3.68
N THR A 30 -5.20 11.49 3.20
CA THR A 30 -3.99 10.82 2.70
C THR A 30 -4.36 9.84 1.59
N SER A 31 -3.59 9.81 0.51
CA SER A 31 -3.83 8.89 -0.60
C SER A 31 -3.59 7.42 -0.19
N VAL A 32 -4.26 6.50 -0.86
CA VAL A 32 -4.05 5.06 -0.62
C VAL A 32 -2.60 4.64 -0.89
N THR A 33 -1.95 5.25 -1.87
CA THR A 33 -0.54 4.95 -2.17
C THR A 33 0.39 5.35 -1.02
N GLN A 34 0.16 6.51 -0.41
CA GLN A 34 0.92 6.93 0.77
C GLN A 34 0.66 5.99 1.95
N LEU A 35 -0.59 5.57 2.16
CA LEU A 35 -0.94 4.63 3.23
C LEU A 35 -0.30 3.25 3.00
N ALA A 36 -0.29 2.76 1.77
CA ALA A 36 0.37 1.49 1.42
C ALA A 36 1.88 1.55 1.67
N ALA A 37 2.53 2.64 1.26
CA ALA A 37 3.95 2.87 1.55
C ALA A 37 4.21 2.95 3.06
N LEU A 38 3.35 3.63 3.78
CA LEU A 38 3.45 3.77 5.23
C LEU A 38 3.33 2.44 5.97
N LEU A 39 2.40 1.59 5.57
CA LEU A 39 2.26 0.23 6.13
C LEU A 39 3.55 -0.57 5.94
N TYR A 40 4.17 -0.48 4.76
CA TYR A 40 5.44 -1.13 4.50
C TYR A 40 6.56 -0.58 5.39
N ILE A 41 6.68 0.75 5.48
CA ILE A 41 7.73 1.42 6.26
C ILE A 41 7.59 1.14 7.75
N VAL A 42 6.38 1.13 8.28
CA VAL A 42 6.13 0.79 9.70
C VAL A 42 6.60 -0.63 10.01
N LYS A 43 6.32 -1.56 9.11
CA LYS A 43 6.74 -2.97 9.26
C LYS A 43 8.25 -3.16 9.07
N HIS A 44 8.88 -2.32 8.25
CA HIS A 44 10.29 -2.41 7.86
C HIS A 44 11.04 -1.10 8.14
N ALA A 45 10.94 -0.60 9.36
CA ALA A 45 11.60 0.65 9.76
C ALA A 45 13.11 0.57 9.48
N GLY A 46 13.65 1.63 8.86
CA GLY A 46 15.02 1.66 8.39
C GLY A 46 15.21 1.09 6.99
N CYS A 47 14.13 0.70 6.31
CA CYS A 47 14.20 0.26 4.90
C CYS A 47 14.66 1.39 3.99
N LEU A 48 15.11 1.02 2.81
CA LEU A 48 15.56 1.97 1.80
C LEU A 48 14.41 2.38 0.88
N GLN A 49 14.54 3.55 0.28
CA GLN A 49 13.58 4.05 -0.69
C GLN A 49 13.37 3.06 -1.85
N LYS A 50 14.45 2.40 -2.32
CA LYS A 50 14.36 1.36 -3.35
C LYS A 50 13.53 0.15 -2.94
N ASP A 51 13.50 -0.16 -1.65
CA ASP A 51 12.70 -1.29 -1.13
C ASP A 51 11.20 -0.97 -1.22
N VAL A 52 10.82 0.26 -0.92
CA VAL A 52 9.44 0.74 -1.08
C VAL A 52 9.03 0.73 -2.55
N ALA A 53 9.91 1.19 -3.44
CA ALA A 53 9.66 1.17 -4.88
C ALA A 53 9.38 -0.25 -5.38
N LYS A 54 10.18 -1.22 -4.95
CA LYS A 54 10.00 -2.62 -5.29
C LYS A 54 8.70 -3.20 -4.73
N ALA A 55 8.43 -2.94 -3.45
CA ALA A 55 7.23 -3.45 -2.78
C ALA A 55 5.93 -2.95 -3.43
N LEU A 56 5.92 -1.70 -3.90
CA LEU A 56 4.75 -1.06 -4.50
C LEU A 56 4.75 -1.09 -6.03
N SER A 57 5.76 -1.71 -6.64
CA SER A 57 5.93 -1.76 -8.11
C SER A 57 5.94 -0.36 -8.73
N LEU A 58 6.64 0.56 -8.09
CA LEU A 58 6.80 1.95 -8.55
C LEU A 58 8.18 2.15 -9.17
N ASN A 59 8.27 3.04 -10.16
CA ASN A 59 9.55 3.47 -10.68
C ASN A 59 10.25 4.47 -9.73
N LYS A 60 11.53 4.74 -9.98
CA LYS A 60 12.35 5.61 -9.14
C LYS A 60 11.77 7.03 -9.00
N SER A 61 11.27 7.59 -10.09
CA SER A 61 10.68 8.95 -10.08
C SER A 61 9.41 9.00 -9.22
N ALA A 62 8.54 8.02 -9.39
CA ALA A 62 7.28 7.94 -8.64
C ALA A 62 7.52 7.78 -7.14
N VAL A 63 8.45 6.89 -6.72
CA VAL A 63 8.74 6.69 -5.31
C VAL A 63 9.42 7.91 -4.69
N THR A 64 10.30 8.59 -5.42
CA THR A 64 10.95 9.82 -4.93
C THR A 64 9.90 10.87 -4.60
N GLY A 65 8.97 11.13 -5.51
CA GLY A 65 7.89 12.07 -5.27
C GLY A 65 6.96 11.67 -4.12
N LEU A 66 6.68 10.38 -4.02
CA LEU A 66 5.86 9.82 -2.93
C LEU A 66 6.50 10.07 -1.56
N ILE A 67 7.78 9.76 -1.41
CA ILE A 67 8.50 9.92 -0.15
C ILE A 67 8.60 11.40 0.25
N VAL A 68 8.84 12.30 -0.70
CA VAL A 68 8.85 13.75 -0.44
C VAL A 68 7.50 14.22 0.11
N ARG A 69 6.40 13.79 -0.50
CA ARG A 69 5.04 14.14 -0.03
C ARG A 69 4.76 13.58 1.36
N MET A 70 5.18 12.34 1.62
CA MET A 70 4.99 11.70 2.93
C MET A 70 5.80 12.40 4.03
N GLU A 71 7.01 12.83 3.73
CA GLU A 71 7.83 13.60 4.67
C GLU A 71 7.16 14.96 4.96
N LYS A 72 6.69 15.64 3.93
CA LYS A 72 5.95 16.90 4.08
C LYS A 72 4.69 16.74 4.92
N ASN A 73 4.01 15.62 4.79
CA ASN A 73 2.81 15.30 5.58
C ASN A 73 3.14 14.72 6.96
N THR A 74 4.40 14.76 7.37
CA THR A 74 4.89 14.29 8.69
C THR A 74 4.63 12.81 8.97
N LEU A 75 4.58 11.98 7.95
CA LEU A 75 4.33 10.54 8.08
C LEU A 75 5.60 9.74 8.26
N LEU A 76 6.71 10.23 7.74
CA LEU A 76 8.03 9.58 7.80
C LEU A 76 9.15 10.59 7.96
N GLU A 77 10.32 10.07 8.32
CA GLU A 77 11.59 10.78 8.36
C GLU A 77 12.62 10.05 7.51
N ARG A 78 13.46 10.81 6.84
CA ARG A 78 14.58 10.29 6.05
C ARG A 78 15.87 10.44 6.83
N ALA A 79 16.71 9.40 6.79
CA ALA A 79 18.05 9.45 7.33
C ALA A 79 19.05 8.92 6.31
N VAL A 80 20.19 9.61 6.16
CA VAL A 80 21.27 9.14 5.30
C VAL A 80 21.91 7.91 5.96
N SER A 81 22.14 6.84 5.18
CA SER A 81 22.80 5.65 5.67
C SER A 81 24.27 5.95 6.00
N GLU A 82 24.74 5.49 7.17
CA GLU A 82 26.15 5.59 7.54
C GLU A 82 27.06 4.75 6.64
N GLU A 83 26.50 3.65 6.09
CA GLU A 83 27.24 2.71 5.25
C GLU A 83 27.35 3.20 3.80
N ASP A 84 26.33 3.91 3.29
CA ASP A 84 26.27 4.43 1.93
C ASP A 84 25.54 5.77 1.92
N ALA A 85 26.26 6.85 1.67
CA ALA A 85 25.70 8.21 1.60
C ALA A 85 24.63 8.39 0.50
N ARG A 86 24.55 7.46 -0.46
CA ARG A 86 23.52 7.47 -1.52
C ARG A 86 22.22 6.78 -1.09
N ALA A 87 22.28 5.96 -0.06
CA ALA A 87 21.13 5.22 0.44
C ALA A 87 20.40 6.05 1.50
N ILE A 88 19.09 6.17 1.32
CA ILE A 88 18.22 6.90 2.24
C ILE A 88 17.39 5.87 3.00
N LYS A 89 17.55 5.85 4.32
CA LYS A 89 16.74 5.02 5.23
C LYS A 89 15.47 5.75 5.60
N LEU A 90 14.39 5.02 5.70
CA LEU A 90 13.06 5.54 5.98
C LEU A 90 12.55 5.03 7.33
N TYR A 91 12.06 5.96 8.15
CA TYR A 91 11.50 5.65 9.46
C TYR A 91 10.13 6.29 9.58
N PRO A 92 9.13 5.61 10.16
CA PRO A 92 7.84 6.22 10.42
C PRO A 92 7.98 7.23 11.58
N THR A 93 7.22 8.31 11.50
CA THR A 93 7.03 9.21 12.64
C THR A 93 5.97 8.63 13.59
N PRO A 94 5.84 9.14 14.83
CA PRO A 94 4.70 8.79 15.68
C PRO A 94 3.35 9.05 15.00
N ASN A 95 3.23 10.14 14.25
CA ASN A 95 2.03 10.44 13.47
C ASN A 95 1.78 9.38 12.37
N GLY A 96 2.84 8.92 11.70
CA GLY A 96 2.75 7.86 10.72
C GLY A 96 2.29 6.54 11.31
N VAL A 97 2.84 6.15 12.46
CA VAL A 97 2.41 4.94 13.19
C VAL A 97 0.94 5.04 13.58
N GLN A 98 0.50 6.17 14.11
CA GLN A 98 -0.89 6.38 14.50
C GLN A 98 -1.83 6.29 13.29
N LYS A 99 -1.43 6.83 12.14
CA LYS A 99 -2.19 6.74 10.89
C LYS A 99 -2.43 5.27 10.49
N THR A 100 -1.42 4.42 10.62
CA THR A 100 -1.58 2.99 10.30
C THR A 100 -2.52 2.29 11.28
N LEU A 101 -2.51 2.67 12.55
CA LEU A 101 -3.45 2.13 13.53
C LEU A 101 -4.88 2.55 13.22
N ASP A 102 -5.08 3.82 12.86
CA ASP A 102 -6.39 4.35 12.49
C ASP A 102 -6.95 3.71 11.20
N LEU A 103 -6.06 3.21 10.35
CA LEU A 103 -6.43 2.55 9.10
C LEU A 103 -6.99 1.13 9.32
N MET A 104 -6.64 0.46 10.41
CA MET A 104 -7.02 -0.95 10.63
C MET A 104 -8.53 -1.19 10.59
N PRO A 105 -9.38 -0.42 11.28
CA PRO A 105 -10.84 -0.61 11.18
C PRO A 105 -11.38 -0.41 9.76
N PHE A 106 -10.78 0.50 8.99
CA PHE A 106 -11.15 0.71 7.60
C PHE A 106 -10.82 -0.52 6.74
N ILE A 107 -9.64 -1.11 6.93
CA ILE A 107 -9.24 -2.34 6.22
C ILE A 107 -10.19 -3.48 6.56
N ASP A 108 -10.52 -3.66 7.83
CA ASP A 108 -11.45 -4.70 8.29
C ASP A 108 -12.84 -4.51 7.69
N GLN A 109 -13.33 -3.28 7.64
CA GLN A 109 -14.62 -2.96 7.04
C GLN A 109 -14.63 -3.24 5.53
N LEU A 110 -13.55 -2.89 4.83
CA LEU A 110 -13.42 -3.17 3.40
C LEU A 110 -13.39 -4.67 3.13
N ASN A 111 -12.62 -5.42 3.91
CA ASN A 111 -12.56 -6.88 3.81
C ASN A 111 -13.94 -7.51 4.09
N GLY A 112 -14.70 -6.95 5.01
CA GLY A 112 -16.07 -7.38 5.32
C GLY A 112 -16.99 -7.36 4.12
N VAL A 113 -16.84 -6.41 3.21
CA VAL A 113 -17.63 -6.34 1.97
C VAL A 113 -17.48 -7.63 1.16
N PHE A 114 -16.27 -8.17 1.11
CA PHE A 114 -15.98 -9.40 0.36
C PHE A 114 -16.44 -10.65 1.13
N THR A 115 -16.19 -10.70 2.42
CA THR A 115 -16.54 -11.87 3.25
C THR A 115 -18.05 -11.99 3.50
N ASP A 116 -18.80 -10.93 3.33
CA ASP A 116 -20.28 -10.96 3.36
C ASP A 116 -20.87 -11.58 2.09
N GLU A 117 -20.16 -11.46 0.96
CA GLU A 117 -20.61 -11.96 -0.35
C GLU A 117 -20.08 -13.34 -0.69
N PHE A 118 -18.84 -13.64 -0.27
CA PHE A 118 -18.12 -14.87 -0.62
C PHE A 118 -17.80 -15.69 0.63
N SER A 119 -17.89 -17.02 0.49
CA SER A 119 -17.53 -17.93 1.57
C SER A 119 -16.03 -17.88 1.88
N ASP A 120 -15.65 -18.38 3.06
CA ASP A 120 -14.26 -18.48 3.46
C ASP A 120 -13.43 -19.30 2.47
N GLU A 121 -13.99 -20.39 1.95
CA GLU A 121 -13.33 -21.23 0.95
C GLU A 121 -13.11 -20.49 -0.37
N GLU A 122 -14.10 -19.73 -0.81
CA GLU A 122 -14.00 -18.90 -2.01
C GLU A 122 -12.95 -17.80 -1.83
N MET A 123 -12.94 -17.14 -0.69
CA MET A 123 -11.94 -16.11 -0.37
C MET A 123 -10.54 -16.69 -0.30
N GLU A 124 -10.36 -17.88 0.26
CA GLU A 124 -9.08 -18.57 0.30
C GLU A 124 -8.53 -18.81 -1.12
N THR A 125 -9.40 -19.20 -2.03
CA THR A 125 -9.05 -19.38 -3.44
C THR A 125 -8.62 -18.06 -4.10
N VAL A 126 -9.33 -16.97 -3.81
CA VAL A 126 -9.00 -15.63 -4.30
C VAL A 126 -7.62 -15.18 -3.79
N PHE A 127 -7.35 -15.32 -2.49
CA PHE A 127 -6.05 -14.98 -1.92
C PHE A 127 -4.93 -15.80 -2.55
N LYS A 128 -5.15 -17.08 -2.73
CA LYS A 128 -4.21 -17.99 -3.38
C LYS A 128 -3.89 -17.55 -4.81
N PHE A 129 -4.92 -17.20 -5.56
CA PHE A 129 -4.81 -16.73 -6.93
C PHE A 129 -4.02 -15.41 -7.03
N LEU A 130 -4.37 -14.42 -6.20
CA LEU A 130 -3.68 -13.13 -6.21
C LEU A 130 -2.22 -13.27 -5.78
N ASN A 131 -1.94 -14.07 -4.76
CA ASN A 131 -0.57 -14.34 -4.32
C ASN A 131 0.24 -15.09 -5.38
N PHE A 132 -0.39 -15.99 -6.12
CA PHE A 132 0.26 -16.64 -7.26
C PHE A 132 0.74 -15.62 -8.29
N ILE A 133 -0.12 -14.67 -8.66
CA ILE A 133 0.25 -13.60 -9.62
C ILE A 133 1.42 -12.78 -9.10
N ILE A 134 1.34 -12.33 -7.85
CA ILE A 134 2.38 -11.47 -7.22
C ILE A 134 3.74 -12.17 -7.20
N LYS A 135 3.77 -13.48 -6.97
CA LYS A 135 5.01 -14.24 -6.89
C LYS A 135 5.55 -14.67 -8.26
N ARG A 136 4.65 -14.85 -9.25
CA ARG A 136 5.01 -15.37 -10.57
C ARG A 136 5.57 -14.30 -11.50
N PHE A 137 5.06 -13.08 -11.42
CA PHE A 137 5.40 -11.95 -12.26
C PHE A 137 6.06 -10.80 -11.50
#